data_fa44c792b634a3efff4a866a45230c81
#
_entry.id   fa44c792b634a3efff4a866a45230c81
#
_cell.length_a   1.000
_cell.length_b   1.000
_cell.length_c   1.000
_cell.angle_alpha   90.00
_cell.angle_beta   90.00
_cell.angle_gamma   90.00
#
_symmetry.space_group_name_H-M   'P 1'
#
loop_
_entity.id
_entity.type
_entity.pdbx_description
1 polymer ?
#
loop_
_entity_poly.entity_id
_entity_poly.type
_entity_poly.pdbx_seq_one_letter_code
_entity_poly.pdbx_strand_id
1 'polypeptide(L)' 'MGRVQIPVWMQGLSDADLNFIKRFVLCSGSIKDMSEAYGVSYPTMRGRLDRLIETLC' A
#
# COMPACT_ATOMS: atom_id res chain seq x y z
N MET A 1 -0.54 11.76 -22.63
CA MET A 1 -0.15 11.76 -21.23
C MET A 1 1.33 12.04 -21.10
N GLY A 2 1.65 12.96 -20.29
CA GLY A 2 3.03 13.31 -20.12
C GLY A 2 3.79 12.28 -19.33
N ARG A 3 4.99 12.62 -18.99
CA ARG A 3 5.86 11.81 -18.22
C ARG A 3 5.34 11.66 -16.80
N VAL A 4 5.42 10.46 -16.25
CA VAL A 4 5.03 10.23 -14.86
C VAL A 4 6.23 10.48 -13.98
N GLN A 5 6.07 11.32 -12.98
CA GLN A 5 7.09 11.57 -11.98
C GLN A 5 6.64 11.05 -10.65
N ILE A 6 7.56 10.42 -9.92
CA ILE A 6 7.27 9.91 -8.60
C ILE A 6 7.29 11.08 -7.63
N PRO A 7 6.19 11.33 -6.89
CA PRO A 7 6.16 12.39 -5.90
C PRO A 7 7.24 12.21 -4.84
N VAL A 8 7.64 13.31 -4.23
CA VAL A 8 8.68 13.28 -3.19
C VAL A 8 8.34 12.31 -2.07
N TRP A 9 7.08 12.28 -1.64
CA TRP A 9 6.67 11.41 -0.54
C TRP A 9 6.79 9.93 -0.90
N MET A 10 6.74 9.58 -2.19
CA MET A 10 6.90 8.20 -2.62
C MET A 10 8.35 7.78 -2.75
N GLN A 11 9.25 8.72 -2.89
CA GLN A 11 10.66 8.41 -3.09
C GLN A 11 11.30 7.78 -1.86
N GLY A 12 10.71 8.00 -0.70
CA GLY A 12 11.19 7.40 0.53
C GLY A 12 10.65 6.00 0.80
N LEU A 13 9.83 5.47 -0.09
CA LEU A 13 9.23 4.16 0.09
C LEU A 13 10.06 3.09 -0.60
N SER A 14 10.10 1.90 0.00
CA SER A 14 10.76 0.76 -0.61
C SER A 14 9.89 0.20 -1.74
N ASP A 15 10.48 -0.68 -2.56
CA ASP A 15 9.73 -1.36 -3.61
C ASP A 15 8.57 -2.17 -3.01
N ALA A 16 8.78 -2.76 -1.84
CA ALA A 16 7.72 -3.51 -1.17
C ALA A 16 6.55 -2.60 -0.81
N ASP A 17 6.84 -1.39 -0.33
CA ASP A 17 5.80 -0.43 0.01
C ASP A 17 5.03 0.01 -1.23
N LEU A 18 5.73 0.27 -2.32
CA LEU A 18 5.10 0.68 -3.57
C LEU A 18 4.21 -0.44 -4.13
N ASN A 19 4.66 -1.68 -4.06
CA ASN A 19 3.86 -2.82 -4.49
C ASN A 19 2.64 -2.99 -3.60
N PHE A 20 2.77 -2.73 -2.32
CA PHE A 20 1.65 -2.79 -1.39
C PHE A 20 0.58 -1.78 -1.76
N ILE A 21 0.99 -0.55 -2.07
CA ILE A 21 0.07 0.50 -2.49
C ILE A 21 -0.62 0.12 -3.79
N LYS A 22 0.13 -0.44 -4.73
CA LYS A 22 -0.42 -0.88 -6.00
C LYS A 22 -1.51 -1.94 -5.77
N ARG A 23 -1.23 -2.92 -4.92
CA ARG A 23 -2.20 -3.96 -4.60
C ARG A 23 -3.45 -3.38 -3.95
N PHE A 24 -3.25 -2.42 -3.06
CA PHE A 24 -4.36 -1.79 -2.39
C PHE A 24 -5.31 -1.13 -3.39
N VAL A 25 -4.75 -0.43 -4.37
CA VAL A 25 -5.55 0.19 -5.43
C VAL A 25 -6.25 -0.87 -6.26
N LEU A 26 -5.55 -1.95 -6.61
CA LEU A 26 -6.14 -3.02 -7.41
C LEU A 26 -7.28 -3.72 -6.67
N CYS A 27 -7.24 -3.74 -5.34
CA CYS A 27 -8.31 -4.30 -4.52
C CYS A 27 -9.40 -3.27 -4.21
N SER A 28 -9.37 -2.14 -4.89
CA SER A 28 -10.35 -1.05 -4.72
C SER A 28 -10.43 -0.55 -3.29
N GLY A 29 -9.30 -0.56 -2.59
CA GLY A 29 -9.23 -0.08 -1.22
C GLY A 29 -9.81 -1.02 -0.19
N SER A 30 -10.09 -2.27 -0.55
CA SER A 30 -10.67 -3.24 0.38
C SER A 30 -9.58 -3.94 1.17
N ILE A 31 -9.55 -3.70 2.48
CA ILE A 31 -8.58 -4.35 3.36
C ILE A 31 -8.86 -5.86 3.43
N LYS A 32 -10.12 -6.24 3.36
CA LYS A 32 -10.50 -7.65 3.36
C LYS A 32 -9.89 -8.36 2.16
N ASP A 33 -10.02 -7.78 0.98
CA ASP A 33 -9.46 -8.38 -0.24
C ASP A 33 -7.94 -8.41 -0.17
N MET A 34 -7.32 -7.38 0.40
CA MET A 34 -5.89 -7.35 0.58
C MET A 34 -5.41 -8.47 1.51
N SER A 35 -6.13 -8.68 2.61
CA SER A 35 -5.76 -9.73 3.55
C SER A 35 -5.83 -11.10 2.90
N GLU A 36 -6.83 -11.33 2.05
CA GLU A 36 -6.95 -12.59 1.33
C GLU A 36 -5.85 -12.75 0.30
N ALA A 37 -5.53 -11.69 -0.41
CA ALA A 37 -4.49 -11.72 -1.44
C ALA A 37 -3.10 -11.99 -0.84
N TYR A 38 -2.86 -11.52 0.36
CA TYR A 38 -1.57 -11.70 1.03
C TYR A 38 -1.54 -12.92 1.94
N GLY A 39 -2.69 -13.55 2.15
CA GLY A 39 -2.76 -14.73 3.02
C GLY A 39 -2.55 -14.42 4.49
N VAL A 40 -2.96 -13.23 4.94
CA VAL A 40 -2.84 -12.82 6.33
C VAL A 40 -4.21 -12.45 6.90
N SER A 41 -4.30 -12.32 8.22
CA SER A 41 -5.56 -11.96 8.85
C SER A 41 -5.87 -10.47 8.62
N TYR A 42 -7.15 -10.13 8.75
CA TYR A 42 -7.60 -8.75 8.60
C TYR A 42 -6.87 -7.80 9.57
N PRO A 43 -6.80 -8.11 10.88
CA PRO A 43 -6.09 -7.23 11.81
C PRO A 43 -4.62 -7.02 11.44
N THR A 44 -3.96 -8.05 10.94
CA THR A 44 -2.57 -7.95 10.52
C THR A 44 -2.44 -7.02 9.33
N MET A 45 -3.33 -7.14 8.34
CA MET A 45 -3.30 -6.28 7.17
C MET A 45 -3.61 -4.84 7.56
N ARG A 46 -4.57 -4.64 8.46
CA ARG A 46 -4.92 -3.31 8.93
C ARG A 46 -3.74 -2.64 9.64
N GLY A 47 -3.03 -3.40 10.48
CA GLY A 47 -1.85 -2.86 11.16
C GLY A 47 -0.76 -2.46 10.19
N ARG A 48 -0.58 -3.25 9.14
CA ARG A 48 0.41 -2.95 8.11
C ARG A 48 0.06 -1.66 7.36
N LEU A 49 -1.22 -1.49 7.05
CA LEU A 49 -1.69 -0.28 6.40
C LEU A 49 -1.51 0.94 7.29
N ASP A 50 -1.80 0.81 8.58
CA ASP A 50 -1.63 1.90 9.53
C ASP A 50 -0.17 2.34 9.61
N ARG A 51 0.76 1.39 9.59
CA ARG A 51 2.19 1.71 9.60
C ARG A 51 2.60 2.47 8.34
N LEU A 52 2.04 2.09 7.20
CA LEU A 52 2.32 2.78 5.96
C LEU A 52 1.81 4.22 6.02
N ILE A 53 0.62 4.42 6.56
CA ILE A 53 0.05 5.74 6.73
C ILE A 53 0.96 6.61 7.61
N GLU A 54 1.47 6.05 8.69
CA GLU A 54 2.39 6.78 9.56
C GLU A 54 3.67 7.18 8.81
N THR A 55 4.15 6.31 7.94
CA THR A 55 5.33 6.60 7.15
C THR A 55 5.09 7.73 6.17
N LEU A 56 3.89 7.83 5.63
CA LEU A 56 3.54 8.87 4.66
C LEU A 56 3.24 10.22 5.33
N CYS A 57 2.89 10.23 6.58
CA CYS A 57 2.68 11.46 7.35
C CYS A 57 3.99 11.89 8.01
#